data_aa671228e6bf390c884f4193b35b59ca
#
_entry.id   aa671228e6bf390c884f4193b35b59ca
#
_cell.length_a   1.000
_cell.length_b   1.000
_cell.length_c   1.000
_cell.angle_alpha   90.00
_cell.angle_beta   90.00
_cell.angle_gamma   90.00
#
_symmetry.space_group_name_H-M   'P 1'
#
loop_
_entity.id
_entity.type
_entity.pdbx_description
1 polymer ?
#
loop_
_entity_poly.entity_id
_entity_poly.type
_entity_poly.pdbx_seq_one_letter_code
_entity_poly.pdbx_strand_id
1 'polypeptide(L)'
;MKKLIVACLLLTGVAANAQTGKANMKPLFNGKDLSGWYSFLTSKGKNSDPEKVFSIENGLLHISGKEFGYICTEKVYSNFHLVVEFKWGTKKYPPRDADTTKRDNGILYFVPLNAKDFVWPRGIECQIQEGDVGDFWMVDSATVVVDGVRSKPKDFNRAKKKTDAEKPTGEWNRVEVISKDGKLTHIVNGTVVNEASDPSVTEGKIIIQSEGAEIYYRKIEIAELK
;
A
#
# COMPACT_ATOMS: atom_id res chain seq x y z
N MET A 1 -37.77 52.57 -21.82
CA MET A 1 -37.70 51.49 -20.78
C MET A 1 -37.07 50.27 -21.44
N LYS A 2 -35.77 50.01 -21.17
CA LYS A 2 -35.03 48.85 -21.71
C LYS A 2 -35.09 47.73 -20.68
N LYS A 3 -35.70 46.61 -21.08
CA LYS A 3 -35.75 45.38 -20.21
C LYS A 3 -34.42 44.65 -20.37
N LEU A 4 -33.72 44.49 -19.26
CA LEU A 4 -32.53 43.67 -19.15
C LEU A 4 -32.97 42.21 -18.90
N ILE A 5 -32.62 41.31 -19.80
CA ILE A 5 -32.81 39.87 -19.66
C ILE A 5 -31.54 39.33 -19.08
N VAL A 6 -31.59 38.86 -17.83
CA VAL A 6 -30.47 38.13 -17.21
C VAL A 6 -30.64 36.65 -17.54
N ALA A 7 -29.75 36.13 -18.35
CA ALA A 7 -29.68 34.69 -18.62
C ALA A 7 -28.88 34.00 -17.52
N CYS A 8 -29.52 33.22 -16.65
CA CYS A 8 -28.86 32.31 -15.72
C CYS A 8 -28.37 31.08 -16.47
N LEU A 9 -27.06 30.99 -16.65
CA LEU A 9 -26.39 29.72 -17.06
C LEU A 9 -26.40 28.78 -15.86
N LEU A 10 -27.21 27.74 -15.91
CA LEU A 10 -27.09 26.58 -15.01
C LEU A 10 -25.92 25.71 -15.49
N LEU A 11 -24.80 25.77 -14.77
CA LEU A 11 -23.73 24.78 -14.90
C LEU A 11 -24.21 23.48 -14.23
N THR A 12 -24.64 22.51 -15.02
CA THR A 12 -24.85 21.14 -14.56
C THR A 12 -23.50 20.47 -14.45
N GLY A 13 -22.98 20.40 -13.24
CA GLY A 13 -21.81 19.58 -12.93
C GLY A 13 -22.14 18.09 -13.15
N VAL A 14 -21.59 17.50 -14.18
CA VAL A 14 -21.62 16.05 -14.40
C VAL A 14 -20.68 15.44 -13.37
N ALA A 15 -21.23 14.95 -12.26
CA ALA A 15 -20.52 14.05 -11.36
C ALA A 15 -20.27 12.75 -12.13
N ALA A 16 -19.05 12.52 -12.57
CA ALA A 16 -18.62 11.25 -13.12
C ALA A 16 -18.66 10.23 -11.97
N ASN A 17 -19.78 9.54 -11.80
CA ASN A 17 -19.83 8.32 -11.02
C ASN A 17 -18.97 7.27 -11.77
N ALA A 18 -17.74 7.10 -11.33
CA ALA A 18 -16.95 5.94 -11.69
C ALA A 18 -17.64 4.72 -11.06
N GLN A 19 -18.54 4.11 -11.82
CA GLN A 19 -19.18 2.85 -11.47
C GLN A 19 -18.12 1.75 -11.61
N THR A 20 -17.31 1.58 -10.56
CA THR A 20 -16.47 0.40 -10.42
C THR A 20 -17.43 -0.76 -10.25
N GLY A 21 -17.66 -1.52 -11.32
CA GLY A 21 -18.33 -2.82 -11.23
C GLY A 21 -17.67 -3.55 -10.06
N LYS A 22 -18.49 -4.13 -9.13
CA LYS A 22 -17.97 -4.79 -7.93
C LYS A 22 -16.93 -5.82 -8.38
N ALA A 23 -15.65 -5.45 -8.27
CA ALA A 23 -14.56 -6.38 -8.52
C ALA A 23 -14.77 -7.58 -7.58
N ASN A 24 -14.63 -8.79 -8.10
CA ASN A 24 -14.80 -10.01 -7.30
C ASN A 24 -13.62 -10.15 -6.34
N MET A 25 -13.69 -9.44 -5.21
CA MET A 25 -12.66 -9.44 -4.17
C MET A 25 -12.55 -10.83 -3.55
N LYS A 26 -11.35 -11.35 -3.44
CA LYS A 26 -11.02 -12.62 -2.79
C LYS A 26 -10.08 -12.36 -1.63
N PRO A 27 -10.24 -13.08 -0.50
CA PRO A 27 -9.27 -13.01 0.57
C PRO A 27 -7.88 -13.38 0.09
N LEU A 28 -6.91 -12.50 0.31
CA LEU A 28 -5.48 -12.75 0.14
C LEU A 28 -4.87 -13.22 1.48
N PHE A 29 -5.49 -12.80 2.58
CA PHE A 29 -5.25 -13.31 3.93
C PHE A 29 -6.52 -13.99 4.45
N ASN A 30 -6.39 -15.23 4.93
CA ASN A 30 -7.52 -16.09 5.29
C ASN A 30 -7.94 -15.98 6.78
N GLY A 31 -7.24 -15.18 7.60
CA GLY A 31 -7.49 -15.02 9.04
C GLY A 31 -7.05 -16.20 9.91
N LYS A 32 -6.36 -17.21 9.36
CA LYS A 32 -6.00 -18.44 10.07
C LYS A 32 -4.49 -18.72 10.05
N ASP A 33 -3.87 -18.51 8.90
CA ASP A 33 -2.46 -18.78 8.66
C ASP A 33 -1.91 -17.92 7.51
N LEU A 34 -0.65 -18.10 7.17
CA LEU A 34 0.03 -17.43 6.06
C LEU A 34 0.03 -18.27 4.77
N SER A 35 -0.97 -19.11 4.53
CA SER A 35 -1.10 -19.86 3.28
C SER A 35 -1.13 -18.90 2.07
N GLY A 36 -0.27 -19.15 1.07
CA GLY A 36 -0.08 -18.27 -0.10
C GLY A 36 0.91 -17.13 0.11
N TRP A 37 1.54 -17.10 1.29
CA TRP A 37 2.60 -16.17 1.64
C TRP A 37 3.85 -16.91 2.12
N TYR A 38 5.00 -16.31 1.95
CA TYR A 38 6.21 -16.67 2.68
C TYR A 38 6.70 -15.47 3.50
N SER A 39 7.43 -15.74 4.57
CA SER A 39 8.07 -14.70 5.37
C SER A 39 9.55 -14.56 5.01
N PHE A 40 10.08 -13.36 5.22
CA PHE A 40 11.51 -13.09 5.22
C PHE A 40 11.84 -12.14 6.36
N LEU A 41 12.88 -12.47 7.13
CA LEU A 41 13.44 -11.61 8.18
C LEU A 41 14.91 -11.38 7.89
N THR A 42 15.36 -10.14 8.07
CA THR A 42 16.71 -9.72 7.69
C THR A 42 17.80 -10.58 8.33
N SER A 43 17.65 -10.96 9.60
CA SER A 43 18.66 -11.76 10.32
C SER A 43 18.41 -13.28 10.25
N LYS A 44 17.24 -13.74 9.81
CA LYS A 44 16.81 -15.15 9.85
C LYS A 44 16.64 -15.77 8.46
N GLY A 45 16.45 -14.94 7.43
CA GLY A 45 16.17 -15.39 6.07
C GLY A 45 14.71 -15.80 5.86
N LYS A 46 14.49 -16.56 4.79
CA LYS A 46 13.17 -16.96 4.32
C LYS A 46 12.56 -18.07 5.18
N ASN A 47 11.27 -17.91 5.50
CA ASN A 47 10.46 -18.88 6.25
C ASN A 47 11.05 -19.26 7.62
N SER A 48 11.83 -18.36 8.23
CA SER A 48 12.38 -18.53 9.56
C SER A 48 11.95 -17.36 10.44
N ASP A 49 10.98 -17.59 11.33
CA ASP A 49 10.41 -16.59 12.24
C ASP A 49 10.24 -17.17 13.65
N PRO A 50 11.36 -17.46 14.35
CA PRO A 50 11.30 -18.06 15.69
C PRO A 50 10.71 -17.12 16.73
N GLU A 51 10.73 -15.80 16.51
CA GLU A 51 10.22 -14.80 17.44
C GLU A 51 8.77 -14.37 17.14
N LYS A 52 8.16 -15.01 16.13
CA LYS A 52 6.78 -14.72 15.71
C LYS A 52 6.57 -13.24 15.41
N VAL A 53 7.48 -12.68 14.60
CA VAL A 53 7.33 -11.31 14.08
C VAL A 53 6.02 -11.20 13.31
N PHE A 54 5.66 -12.27 12.60
CA PHE A 54 4.37 -12.43 11.92
C PHE A 54 3.56 -13.51 12.60
N SER A 55 2.45 -13.14 13.23
CA SER A 55 1.55 -14.07 13.93
C SER A 55 0.09 -13.81 13.58
N ILE A 56 -0.77 -14.78 13.83
CA ILE A 56 -2.21 -14.61 13.70
C ILE A 56 -2.82 -14.59 15.09
N GLU A 57 -3.50 -13.51 15.45
CA GLU A 57 -4.09 -13.29 16.75
C GLU A 57 -5.58 -12.91 16.57
N ASN A 58 -6.49 -13.74 17.05
CA ASN A 58 -7.94 -13.52 16.94
C ASN A 58 -8.43 -13.22 15.50
N GLY A 59 -7.85 -13.90 14.51
CA GLY A 59 -8.18 -13.71 13.10
C GLY A 59 -7.52 -12.50 12.45
N LEU A 60 -6.68 -11.76 13.18
CA LEU A 60 -5.89 -10.66 12.68
C LEU A 60 -4.47 -11.12 12.34
N LEU A 61 -3.91 -10.64 11.26
CA LEU A 61 -2.46 -10.69 11.07
C LEU A 61 -1.83 -9.64 11.99
N HIS A 62 -1.03 -10.09 12.93
CA HIS A 62 -0.22 -9.26 13.80
C HIS A 62 1.22 -9.25 13.31
N ILE A 63 1.76 -8.07 13.09
CA ILE A 63 3.17 -7.84 12.79
C ILE A 63 3.75 -7.07 13.97
N SER A 64 4.65 -7.71 14.71
CA SER A 64 5.19 -7.12 15.94
C SER A 64 6.11 -5.93 15.70
N GLY A 65 6.76 -5.88 14.54
CA GLY A 65 7.77 -4.87 14.20
C GLY A 65 9.15 -5.10 14.82
N LYS A 66 9.36 -6.18 15.60
CA LYS A 66 10.63 -6.43 16.31
C LYS A 66 11.83 -6.56 15.39
N GLU A 67 11.63 -7.06 14.20
CA GLU A 67 12.68 -7.26 13.20
C GLU A 67 12.20 -6.78 11.83
N PHE A 68 13.10 -6.22 11.05
CA PHE A 68 12.85 -5.81 9.68
C PHE A 68 12.71 -7.03 8.77
N GLY A 69 11.73 -6.97 7.90
CA GLY A 69 11.41 -8.03 6.99
C GLY A 69 10.03 -7.86 6.38
N TYR A 70 9.43 -8.94 5.94
CA TYR A 70 8.12 -8.89 5.29
C TYR A 70 7.45 -10.28 5.20
N ILE A 71 6.17 -10.27 4.92
CA ILE A 71 5.48 -11.38 4.25
C ILE A 71 5.30 -11.03 2.78
N CYS A 72 5.43 -12.02 1.90
CA CYS A 72 5.39 -11.85 0.45
C CYS A 72 4.48 -12.89 -0.19
N THR A 73 3.63 -12.49 -1.14
CA THR A 73 2.78 -13.42 -1.87
C THR A 73 3.60 -14.41 -2.69
N GLU A 74 3.16 -15.66 -2.76
CA GLU A 74 3.74 -16.64 -3.69
C GLU A 74 3.33 -16.33 -5.13
N LYS A 75 2.11 -15.82 -5.33
CA LYS A 75 1.55 -15.45 -6.62
C LYS A 75 2.01 -14.06 -7.07
N VAL A 76 2.10 -13.88 -8.39
CA VAL A 76 2.40 -12.63 -9.10
C VAL A 76 1.09 -11.98 -9.53
N TYR A 77 1.05 -10.65 -9.50
CA TYR A 77 -0.09 -9.82 -9.91
C TYR A 77 0.37 -8.69 -10.82
N SER A 78 -0.48 -8.31 -11.77
CA SER A 78 -0.24 -7.18 -12.69
C SER A 78 -1.36 -6.14 -12.59
N ASN A 79 -2.54 -6.44 -13.14
CA ASN A 79 -3.73 -5.61 -12.99
C ASN A 79 -4.53 -6.11 -11.79
N PHE A 80 -4.65 -5.29 -10.75
CA PHE A 80 -5.34 -5.70 -9.53
C PHE A 80 -5.97 -4.51 -8.79
N HIS A 81 -6.94 -4.83 -7.93
CA HIS A 81 -7.44 -3.97 -6.88
C HIS A 81 -7.17 -4.67 -5.55
N LEU A 82 -6.23 -4.18 -4.79
CA LEU A 82 -5.88 -4.64 -3.46
C LEU A 82 -6.57 -3.76 -2.42
N VAL A 83 -7.14 -4.38 -1.41
CA VAL A 83 -7.75 -3.70 -0.25
C VAL A 83 -7.11 -4.21 1.01
N VAL A 84 -6.63 -3.31 1.84
CA VAL A 84 -5.98 -3.60 3.11
C VAL A 84 -6.61 -2.76 4.20
N GLU A 85 -6.95 -3.37 5.34
CA GLU A 85 -7.40 -2.64 6.52
C GLU A 85 -6.43 -2.89 7.67
N PHE A 86 -5.78 -1.83 8.13
CA PHE A 86 -4.76 -1.88 9.18
C PHE A 86 -5.07 -0.97 10.35
N LYS A 87 -4.43 -1.26 11.48
CA LYS A 87 -4.44 -0.44 12.68
C LYS A 87 -3.07 -0.53 13.36
N TRP A 88 -2.50 0.61 13.71
CA TRP A 88 -1.28 0.65 14.50
C TRP A 88 -1.51 0.07 15.90
N GLY A 89 -0.54 -0.72 16.36
CA GLY A 89 -0.41 -1.08 17.75
C GLY A 89 0.30 -0.02 18.58
N THR A 90 0.64 -0.35 19.81
CA THR A 90 1.27 0.61 20.73
C THR A 90 2.79 0.51 20.75
N LYS A 91 3.35 -0.66 20.40
CA LYS A 91 4.79 -0.92 20.54
C LYS A 91 5.58 -0.41 19.34
N LYS A 92 6.76 0.09 19.65
CA LYS A 92 7.80 0.43 18.66
C LYS A 92 9.12 -0.21 19.09
N TYR A 93 9.97 -0.50 18.12
CA TYR A 93 11.27 -1.13 18.32
C TYR A 93 12.36 -0.37 17.56
N PRO A 94 13.63 -0.46 17.97
CA PRO A 94 14.72 0.20 17.25
C PRO A 94 14.71 -0.09 15.74
N PRO A 95 14.96 0.91 14.92
CA PRO A 95 15.33 2.30 15.23
C PRO A 95 14.12 3.23 15.42
N ARG A 96 12.90 2.71 15.61
CA ARG A 96 11.63 3.47 15.68
C ARG A 96 11.10 3.68 17.10
N ASP A 97 11.81 3.23 18.12
CA ASP A 97 11.39 3.22 19.53
C ASP A 97 11.32 4.62 20.20
N ALA A 98 11.97 5.62 19.61
CA ALA A 98 11.85 6.99 20.10
C ALA A 98 10.43 7.54 19.88
N ASP A 99 9.91 8.33 20.83
CA ASP A 99 8.55 8.91 20.75
C ASP A 99 8.36 9.80 19.52
N THR A 100 9.40 10.51 19.10
CA THR A 100 9.40 11.38 17.93
C THR A 100 9.49 10.65 16.60
N THR A 101 9.77 9.34 16.61
CA THR A 101 9.90 8.55 15.39
C THR A 101 8.54 8.02 14.96
N LYS A 102 8.18 8.20 13.70
CA LYS A 102 6.95 7.69 13.10
C LYS A 102 6.95 6.16 13.07
N ARG A 103 5.79 5.55 13.28
CA ARG A 103 5.55 4.13 12.94
C ARG A 103 5.68 3.95 11.44
N ASP A 104 6.25 2.83 11.03
CA ASP A 104 6.51 2.57 9.62
C ASP A 104 6.13 1.15 9.23
N ASN A 105 5.59 1.05 8.05
CA ASN A 105 5.23 -0.16 7.32
C ASN A 105 4.93 0.23 5.87
N GLY A 106 4.82 -0.75 4.96
CA GLY A 106 4.48 -0.48 3.58
C GLY A 106 3.87 -1.67 2.86
N ILE A 107 3.18 -1.39 1.78
CA ILE A 107 2.69 -2.36 0.80
C ILE A 107 3.54 -2.18 -0.45
N LEU A 108 4.58 -3.00 -0.60
CA LEU A 108 5.43 -2.99 -1.78
C LEU A 108 4.87 -3.97 -2.81
N TYR A 109 4.63 -3.53 -4.03
CA TYR A 109 4.07 -4.35 -5.11
C TYR A 109 4.93 -4.30 -6.37
N PHE A 110 4.68 -5.24 -7.29
CA PHE A 110 5.51 -5.48 -8.47
C PHE A 110 6.95 -5.92 -8.15
N VAL A 111 7.11 -6.62 -7.03
CA VAL A 111 8.41 -7.23 -6.71
C VAL A 111 8.69 -8.34 -7.69
N PRO A 112 9.81 -8.30 -8.44
CA PRO A 112 10.11 -9.32 -9.45
C PRO A 112 10.15 -10.74 -8.88
N LEU A 113 9.66 -11.71 -9.65
CA LEU A 113 9.59 -13.12 -9.22
C LEU A 113 10.95 -13.68 -8.79
N ASN A 114 12.01 -13.26 -9.45
CA ASN A 114 13.39 -13.68 -9.21
C ASN A 114 14.20 -12.69 -8.38
N ALA A 115 13.54 -11.71 -7.74
CA ALA A 115 14.23 -10.81 -6.82
C ALA A 115 14.87 -11.62 -5.69
N LYS A 116 16.11 -11.27 -5.34
CA LYS A 116 16.74 -11.80 -4.12
C LYS A 116 15.99 -11.25 -2.91
N ASP A 117 15.81 -12.10 -1.91
CA ASP A 117 15.25 -11.66 -0.65
C ASP A 117 16.20 -10.63 -0.01
N PHE A 118 15.69 -9.43 0.15
CA PHE A 118 16.36 -8.27 0.73
C PHE A 118 15.29 -7.39 1.37
N VAL A 119 15.60 -6.66 2.41
CA VAL A 119 14.60 -5.92 3.21
C VAL A 119 13.71 -4.99 2.39
N TRP A 120 14.24 -4.37 1.36
CA TRP A 120 13.50 -3.52 0.40
C TRP A 120 13.86 -3.92 -1.04
N PRO A 121 13.24 -4.99 -1.58
CA PRO A 121 13.49 -5.39 -2.96
C PRO A 121 12.90 -4.35 -3.94
N ARG A 122 13.32 -4.45 -5.20
CA ARG A 122 12.79 -3.59 -6.26
C ARG A 122 11.27 -3.66 -6.32
N GLY A 123 10.61 -2.50 -6.47
CA GLY A 123 9.16 -2.42 -6.59
C GLY A 123 8.64 -1.01 -6.45
N ILE A 124 7.32 -0.91 -6.38
CA ILE A 124 6.59 0.33 -6.08
C ILE A 124 5.83 0.11 -4.78
N GLU A 125 5.90 1.08 -3.89
CA GLU A 125 5.31 0.97 -2.58
C GLU A 125 4.16 1.98 -2.40
N CYS A 126 3.08 1.51 -1.82
CA CYS A 126 2.11 2.33 -1.13
C CYS A 126 2.52 2.42 0.33
N GLN A 127 3.03 3.57 0.72
CA GLN A 127 3.54 3.82 2.06
C GLN A 127 2.44 3.69 3.12
N ILE A 128 2.77 3.07 4.26
CA ILE A 128 1.94 3.00 5.48
C ILE A 128 2.71 3.60 6.67
N GLN A 129 3.48 4.66 6.47
CA GLN A 129 4.10 5.41 7.57
C GLN A 129 3.10 6.41 8.15
N GLU A 130 3.09 6.59 9.48
CA GLU A 130 2.26 7.62 10.16
C GLU A 130 2.40 8.98 9.52
N GLY A 131 1.28 9.56 9.09
CA GLY A 131 1.21 10.87 8.42
C GLY A 131 1.63 10.86 6.95
N ASP A 132 2.07 9.71 6.41
CA ASP A 132 2.54 9.58 5.04
C ASP A 132 1.82 8.46 4.26
N VAL A 133 0.72 7.91 4.82
CA VAL A 133 -0.04 6.82 4.20
C VAL A 133 -0.56 7.23 2.82
N GLY A 134 -0.20 6.41 1.81
CA GLY A 134 -0.59 6.64 0.42
C GLY A 134 0.47 7.32 -0.46
N ASP A 135 1.63 7.68 0.09
CA ASP A 135 2.75 8.13 -0.73
C ASP A 135 3.23 7.01 -1.67
N PHE A 136 3.74 7.38 -2.83
CA PHE A 136 4.52 6.44 -3.65
C PHE A 136 5.98 6.45 -3.22
N TRP A 137 6.52 5.27 -2.95
CA TRP A 137 7.95 5.04 -2.97
C TRP A 137 8.32 4.15 -4.16
N MET A 138 9.35 4.54 -4.87
CA MET A 138 9.96 3.77 -5.94
C MET A 138 11.28 3.24 -5.41
N VAL A 139 11.40 1.92 -5.31
CA VAL A 139 12.52 1.23 -4.67
C VAL A 139 13.39 0.57 -5.73
N ASP A 140 14.71 0.62 -5.54
CA ASP A 140 15.73 0.00 -6.40
C ASP A 140 15.52 0.33 -7.89
N SER A 141 15.66 1.61 -8.21
CA SER A 141 15.58 2.11 -9.58
C SER A 141 14.22 1.93 -10.29
N ALA A 142 13.16 1.54 -9.58
CA ALA A 142 11.80 1.62 -10.11
C ALA A 142 11.42 3.07 -10.38
N THR A 143 10.56 3.32 -11.36
CA THR A 143 10.11 4.67 -11.73
C THR A 143 8.62 4.67 -12.06
N VAL A 144 7.99 5.82 -11.86
CA VAL A 144 6.61 6.12 -12.27
C VAL A 144 6.54 7.52 -12.86
N VAL A 145 5.45 7.85 -13.53
CA VAL A 145 5.11 9.21 -13.92
C VAL A 145 4.04 9.74 -12.96
N VAL A 146 4.34 10.86 -12.29
CA VAL A 146 3.40 11.61 -11.44
C VAL A 146 3.28 13.01 -12.00
N ASP A 147 2.06 13.50 -12.24
CA ASP A 147 1.78 14.82 -12.81
C ASP A 147 2.56 15.10 -14.12
N GLY A 148 2.67 14.08 -14.98
CA GLY A 148 3.40 14.17 -16.25
C GLY A 148 4.92 14.11 -16.13
N VAL A 149 5.48 14.00 -14.94
CA VAL A 149 6.93 13.96 -14.69
C VAL A 149 7.37 12.56 -14.28
N ARG A 150 8.29 11.97 -15.05
CA ARG A 150 8.91 10.68 -14.70
C ARG A 150 9.88 10.86 -13.54
N SER A 151 9.74 10.03 -12.52
CA SER A 151 10.71 9.98 -11.42
C SER A 151 12.07 9.49 -11.92
N LYS A 152 13.16 9.98 -11.31
CA LYS A 152 14.52 9.53 -11.65
C LYS A 152 14.80 8.18 -10.99
N PRO A 153 15.49 7.23 -11.66
CA PRO A 153 15.95 6.00 -11.03
C PRO A 153 16.89 6.32 -9.85
N LYS A 154 16.60 5.76 -8.69
CA LYS A 154 17.40 5.87 -7.45
C LYS A 154 17.13 4.65 -6.60
N ASP A 155 17.95 4.41 -5.57
CA ASP A 155 17.71 3.37 -4.58
C ASP A 155 16.36 3.58 -3.90
N PHE A 156 16.07 4.83 -3.52
CA PHE A 156 14.76 5.27 -3.01
C PHE A 156 14.38 6.61 -3.62
N ASN A 157 13.14 6.69 -4.11
CA ASN A 157 12.55 7.94 -4.56
C ASN A 157 11.10 8.02 -4.10
N ARG A 158 10.61 9.22 -3.78
CA ARG A 158 9.29 9.43 -3.18
C ARG A 158 8.47 10.44 -3.97
N ALA A 159 7.19 10.11 -4.20
CA ALA A 159 6.18 11.08 -4.61
C ALA A 159 5.13 11.19 -3.49
N LYS A 160 5.05 12.36 -2.86
CA LYS A 160 4.14 12.60 -1.73
C LYS A 160 2.68 12.57 -2.18
N LYS A 161 1.82 12.10 -1.31
CA LYS A 161 0.36 12.18 -1.47
C LYS A 161 -0.09 13.63 -1.63
N LYS A 162 -1.16 13.83 -2.40
CA LYS A 162 -1.72 15.15 -2.68
C LYS A 162 -2.68 15.64 -1.59
N THR A 163 -3.26 14.70 -0.86
CA THR A 163 -4.16 14.98 0.25
C THR A 163 -4.02 13.95 1.35
N ASP A 164 -4.36 14.31 2.56
CA ASP A 164 -4.33 13.42 3.72
C ASP A 164 -5.74 12.95 4.05
N ALA A 165 -5.86 11.65 4.29
CA ALA A 165 -7.10 11.01 4.69
C ALA A 165 -6.86 9.93 5.77
N GLU A 166 -5.67 9.91 6.37
CA GLU A 166 -5.31 8.97 7.43
C GLU A 166 -6.10 9.28 8.71
N LYS A 167 -6.58 8.22 9.37
CA LYS A 167 -7.16 8.32 10.71
C LYS A 167 -6.08 8.22 11.77
N PRO A 168 -6.33 8.76 12.97
CA PRO A 168 -5.38 8.71 14.08
C PRO A 168 -4.89 7.31 14.42
N THR A 169 -3.69 7.23 15.00
CA THR A 169 -3.12 6.00 15.53
C THR A 169 -4.09 5.31 16.48
N GLY A 170 -4.25 4.00 16.32
CA GLY A 170 -5.21 3.18 17.07
C GLY A 170 -6.58 3.04 16.40
N GLU A 171 -6.87 3.79 15.35
CA GLU A 171 -8.05 3.59 14.52
C GLU A 171 -7.76 2.70 13.30
N TRP A 172 -8.81 2.03 12.79
CA TRP A 172 -8.71 1.26 11.57
C TRP A 172 -8.68 2.17 10.33
N ASN A 173 -7.61 2.05 9.58
CA ASN A 173 -7.44 2.68 8.27
C ASN A 173 -7.67 1.66 7.16
N ARG A 174 -8.29 2.09 6.07
CA ARG A 174 -8.46 1.32 4.84
C ARG A 174 -7.60 1.92 3.74
N VAL A 175 -6.72 1.12 3.18
CA VAL A 175 -5.88 1.47 2.04
C VAL A 175 -6.27 0.61 0.85
N GLU A 176 -6.38 1.22 -0.32
CA GLU A 176 -6.61 0.53 -1.57
C GLU A 176 -5.50 0.88 -2.56
N VAL A 177 -4.98 -0.14 -3.21
CA VAL A 177 -4.02 0.00 -4.30
C VAL A 177 -4.69 -0.54 -5.56
N ILE A 178 -4.88 0.32 -6.55
CA ILE A 178 -5.41 -0.09 -7.86
C ILE A 178 -4.31 0.04 -8.88
N SER A 179 -4.00 -1.07 -9.54
CA SER A 179 -3.16 -1.12 -10.73
C SER A 179 -4.00 -1.59 -11.91
N LYS A 180 -4.12 -0.75 -12.94
CA LYS A 180 -4.83 -1.13 -14.16
C LYS A 180 -4.24 -0.42 -15.37
N ASP A 181 -3.85 -1.19 -16.38
CA ASP A 181 -3.37 -0.69 -17.69
C ASP A 181 -2.30 0.41 -17.56
N GLY A 182 -1.31 0.17 -16.66
CA GLY A 182 -0.23 1.10 -16.39
C GLY A 182 -0.61 2.34 -15.58
N LYS A 183 -1.82 2.40 -15.02
CA LYS A 183 -2.24 3.43 -14.07
C LYS A 183 -2.23 2.86 -12.65
N LEU A 184 -1.74 3.65 -11.72
CA LEU A 184 -1.66 3.33 -10.30
C LEU A 184 -2.46 4.36 -9.51
N THR A 185 -3.30 3.91 -8.59
CA THR A 185 -4.09 4.78 -7.72
C THR A 185 -3.98 4.29 -6.28
N HIS A 186 -3.62 5.19 -5.37
CA HIS A 186 -3.68 4.94 -3.93
C HIS A 186 -4.88 5.66 -3.33
N ILE A 187 -5.70 4.92 -2.59
CA ILE A 187 -6.90 5.41 -1.92
C ILE A 187 -6.75 5.14 -0.43
N VAL A 188 -7.00 6.15 0.38
CA VAL A 188 -6.99 6.03 1.85
C VAL A 188 -8.34 6.46 2.37
N ASN A 189 -9.00 5.58 3.12
CA ASN A 189 -10.32 5.81 3.71
C ASN A 189 -11.38 6.36 2.72
N GLY A 190 -11.33 5.85 1.47
CA GLY A 190 -12.25 6.24 0.39
C GLY A 190 -11.85 7.49 -0.39
N THR A 191 -10.75 8.14 -0.03
CA THR A 191 -10.23 9.33 -0.73
C THR A 191 -9.03 8.92 -1.61
N VAL A 192 -9.06 9.27 -2.89
CA VAL A 192 -7.89 9.14 -3.77
C VAL A 192 -6.83 10.14 -3.28
N VAL A 193 -5.72 9.61 -2.78
CA VAL A 193 -4.65 10.45 -2.19
C VAL A 193 -3.48 10.62 -3.13
N ASN A 194 -3.26 9.68 -4.05
CA ASN A 194 -2.15 9.75 -5.00
C ASN A 194 -2.45 8.93 -6.26
N GLU A 195 -1.91 9.38 -7.39
CA GLU A 195 -2.03 8.72 -8.68
C GLU A 195 -0.70 8.78 -9.44
N ALA A 196 -0.39 7.72 -10.15
CA ALA A 196 0.78 7.62 -11.01
C ALA A 196 0.43 6.84 -12.29
N SER A 197 1.30 6.91 -13.27
CA SER A 197 1.16 6.16 -14.51
C SER A 197 2.52 5.65 -15.00
N ASP A 198 2.46 4.78 -16.00
CA ASP A 198 3.63 4.29 -16.72
C ASP A 198 4.75 3.78 -15.79
N PRO A 199 4.43 2.83 -14.88
CA PRO A 199 5.43 2.26 -13.99
C PRO A 199 6.49 1.46 -14.79
N SER A 200 7.75 1.54 -14.37
CA SER A 200 8.83 0.76 -14.99
C SER A 200 8.80 -0.74 -14.64
N VAL A 201 7.97 -1.12 -13.69
CA VAL A 201 7.65 -2.50 -13.28
C VAL A 201 6.12 -2.62 -13.28
N THR A 202 5.57 -3.63 -13.95
CA THR A 202 4.13 -3.74 -14.23
C THR A 202 3.49 -5.01 -13.70
N GLU A 203 4.31 -5.93 -13.18
CA GLU A 203 3.88 -7.17 -12.56
C GLU A 203 4.88 -7.63 -11.51
N GLY A 204 4.42 -8.37 -10.54
CA GLY A 204 5.27 -8.92 -9.48
C GLY A 204 4.47 -9.37 -8.28
N LYS A 205 5.20 -9.78 -7.26
CA LYS A 205 4.66 -10.17 -5.95
C LYS A 205 4.27 -8.94 -5.14
N ILE A 206 3.46 -9.16 -4.12
CA ILE A 206 3.05 -8.14 -3.15
C ILE A 206 3.66 -8.48 -1.80
N ILE A 207 4.23 -7.47 -1.17
CA ILE A 207 4.88 -7.54 0.15
C ILE A 207 4.08 -6.68 1.14
N ILE A 208 3.97 -7.15 2.38
CA ILE A 208 3.60 -6.36 3.55
C ILE A 208 4.79 -6.39 4.52
N GLN A 209 5.29 -5.23 4.86
CA GLN A 209 6.54 -5.06 5.58
C GLN A 209 6.42 -5.22 7.10
N SER A 210 7.57 -5.32 7.76
CA SER A 210 7.79 -5.17 9.20
C SER A 210 8.96 -4.22 9.40
N GLU A 211 8.73 -3.04 9.97
CA GLU A 211 9.70 -1.95 10.02
C GLU A 211 9.74 -1.21 11.37
N GLY A 212 9.85 -1.95 12.44
CA GLY A 212 10.08 -1.39 13.77
C GLY A 212 8.83 -0.88 14.49
N ALA A 213 7.63 -1.15 13.98
CA ALA A 213 6.39 -0.76 14.64
C ALA A 213 5.33 -1.87 14.59
N GLU A 214 4.61 -2.01 15.71
CA GLU A 214 3.52 -2.97 15.83
C GLU A 214 2.30 -2.53 15.00
N ILE A 215 1.78 -3.45 14.19
CA ILE A 215 0.63 -3.21 13.32
C ILE A 215 -0.25 -4.46 13.21
N TYR A 216 -1.55 -4.25 13.07
CA TYR A 216 -2.55 -5.29 12.89
C TYR A 216 -3.27 -5.11 11.56
N TYR A 217 -3.51 -6.21 10.86
CA TYR A 217 -4.31 -6.26 9.64
C TYR A 217 -5.51 -7.17 9.87
N ARG A 218 -6.72 -6.65 9.65
CA ARG A 218 -7.95 -7.45 9.73
C ARG A 218 -8.47 -7.89 8.36
N LYS A 219 -8.00 -7.23 7.30
CA LYS A 219 -8.43 -7.51 5.94
C LYS A 219 -7.26 -7.31 4.98
N ILE A 220 -7.03 -8.29 4.12
CA ILE A 220 -6.20 -8.20 2.94
C ILE A 220 -6.94 -8.96 1.85
N GLU A 221 -7.52 -8.25 0.90
CA GLU A 221 -8.33 -8.79 -0.19
C GLU A 221 -7.83 -8.27 -1.52
N ILE A 222 -7.96 -9.07 -2.58
CA ILE A 222 -7.53 -8.71 -3.92
C ILE A 222 -8.55 -9.15 -4.96
N ALA A 223 -8.74 -8.35 -6.00
CA ALA A 223 -9.37 -8.73 -7.26
C ALA A 223 -8.40 -8.53 -8.40
N GLU A 224 -8.25 -9.53 -9.25
CA GLU A 224 -7.54 -9.38 -10.52
C GLU A 224 -8.46 -8.67 -11.51
N LEU A 225 -7.94 -7.62 -12.14
CA LEU A 225 -8.67 -6.79 -13.10
C LEU A 225 -8.35 -7.25 -14.53
N LYS A 226 -9.37 -7.21 -15.40
CA LYS A 226 -9.22 -7.51 -16.83
C LYS A 226 -8.90 -6.24 -17.60
#